data_81071e57b8dd02ddb3065bc95977eb46
#
_entry.id   81071e57b8dd02ddb3065bc95977eb46
#
_cell.length_a   1.000
_cell.length_b   1.000
_cell.length_c   1.000
_cell.angle_alpha   90.00
_cell.angle_beta   90.00
_cell.angle_gamma   90.00
#
_symmetry.space_group_name_H-M   'P 1'
#
loop_
_entity.id
_entity.type
_entity.pdbx_description
1 polymer ?
#
loop_
_entity_poly.entity_id
_entity_poly.type
_entity_poly.pdbx_seq_one_letter_code
_entity_poly.pdbx_strand_id
1 'polypeptide(L)'
;KERVKGDGSPTSQDISTLYQDNGFLFSTVNAVETKVENDSITVEIRIREDEKARIKKVTVSGNDKTNDHVLFRELRVKPGDLFSRSQIIRSIREIGQLGFFDSNVTPDVVPDYQNKTTDINFNVVEKGGSQIELQGGYGGGSFIGTLGLSFNNFSARNIFNKEAYKPLPMGDGQKLSLRLQTSRTFSTYSFSFTEPWLGGKKPKSLSFSVYSSNQYQLNYQTYDVDKSRSLGIIGASIGLGQRLKWPDDYFQLSQTIAYQSFNLNNYGFNVGGVYLNNGTLNNLSYSATLARNSAGPSLIFPTYGSEFSLGVKATFPYSLVNNKDYSTPSGTLTPDQQNDFFSDKYKWLEYYKISAKGKWYTAFTDKLVLMTNAEMGMLGFYNSKVGLSPFERFFVGGDGLGNFTLDGRDVVQLRGYENQSLTPLDPITGQQEGGVVYNKFSMELRYPLTLKPSASIYAMTFLEAGNAFNTFKEFDPFDMKRSAGVGIRVFMPAFGLLGIDFGYGFDSDNQPGSVGPSGWQTHFIIGQQF
;
A
#
# COMPACT_ATOMS: atom_id res chain seq x y z
N LYS A 1 -18.29 -21.00 -28.28
CA LYS A 1 -19.38 -20.08 -27.85
C LYS A 1 -18.86 -18.96 -26.97
N GLU A 2 -18.02 -19.25 -25.99
CA GLU A 2 -17.49 -18.26 -25.02
C GLU A 2 -16.70 -17.12 -25.69
N ARG A 3 -15.85 -17.40 -26.68
CA ARG A 3 -15.10 -16.35 -27.42
C ARG A 3 -15.97 -15.46 -28.30
N VAL A 4 -17.19 -15.85 -28.59
CA VAL A 4 -18.13 -15.10 -29.46
C VAL A 4 -19.11 -14.29 -28.65
N LYS A 5 -19.72 -14.89 -27.62
CA LYS A 5 -20.76 -14.28 -26.77
C LYS A 5 -20.33 -14.03 -25.32
N GLY A 6 -19.12 -14.51 -24.95
CA GLY A 6 -18.65 -14.51 -23.57
C GLY A 6 -19.38 -15.46 -22.65
N ASP A 7 -18.88 -15.56 -21.45
CA ASP A 7 -19.47 -16.29 -20.33
C ASP A 7 -20.41 -15.43 -19.46
N GLY A 8 -20.61 -14.16 -19.87
CA GLY A 8 -21.36 -13.16 -19.10
C GLY A 8 -20.56 -12.51 -17.98
N SER A 9 -19.30 -12.91 -17.77
CA SER A 9 -18.46 -12.32 -16.72
C SER A 9 -18.08 -10.87 -17.05
N PRO A 10 -17.84 -10.04 -16.02
CA PRO A 10 -17.37 -8.67 -16.21
C PRO A 10 -16.04 -8.55 -16.96
N THR A 11 -15.25 -9.62 -16.97
CA THR A 11 -13.90 -9.69 -17.56
C THR A 11 -13.86 -10.39 -18.92
N SER A 12 -15.01 -10.82 -19.44
CA SER A 12 -15.09 -11.49 -20.72
C SER A 12 -14.57 -10.61 -21.85
N GLN A 13 -13.58 -11.12 -22.58
CA GLN A 13 -13.03 -10.50 -23.80
C GLN A 13 -13.54 -11.27 -25.03
N ASP A 14 -14.78 -11.04 -25.37
CA ASP A 14 -15.46 -11.65 -26.50
C ASP A 14 -15.87 -10.60 -27.55
N ILE A 15 -16.31 -11.06 -28.72
CA ILE A 15 -16.68 -10.17 -29.81
C ILE A 15 -17.87 -9.28 -29.41
N SER A 16 -18.87 -9.80 -28.70
CA SER A 16 -20.03 -9.01 -28.27
C SER A 16 -19.61 -7.88 -27.32
N THR A 17 -18.70 -8.15 -26.42
CA THR A 17 -18.15 -7.13 -25.49
C THR A 17 -17.41 -6.02 -26.22
N LEU A 18 -16.60 -6.36 -27.24
CA LEU A 18 -15.91 -5.37 -28.08
C LEU A 18 -16.90 -4.43 -28.79
N TYR A 19 -18.00 -4.96 -29.29
CA TYR A 19 -19.05 -4.14 -29.92
C TYR A 19 -19.74 -3.25 -28.87
N GLN A 20 -20.11 -3.80 -27.70
CA GLN A 20 -20.75 -3.04 -26.65
C GLN A 20 -19.85 -1.93 -26.09
N ASP A 21 -18.54 -2.12 -26.06
CA ASP A 21 -17.60 -1.08 -25.62
C ASP A 21 -17.44 0.08 -26.63
N ASN A 22 -17.82 -0.16 -27.86
CA ASN A 22 -17.83 0.85 -28.93
C ASN A 22 -19.21 1.45 -29.20
N GLY A 23 -20.18 1.23 -28.32
CA GLY A 23 -21.51 1.83 -28.38
C GLY A 23 -22.59 0.95 -29.02
N PHE A 24 -22.26 -0.21 -29.54
CA PHE A 24 -23.21 -1.07 -30.28
C PHE A 24 -24.00 -1.97 -29.29
N LEU A 25 -24.81 -1.36 -28.44
CA LEU A 25 -25.66 -2.07 -27.47
C LEU A 25 -26.63 -3.04 -28.16
N PHE A 26 -27.15 -2.68 -29.32
CA PHE A 26 -28.16 -3.42 -30.06
C PHE A 26 -27.57 -4.47 -31.00
N SER A 27 -26.23 -4.59 -31.03
CA SER A 27 -25.57 -5.58 -31.91
C SER A 27 -25.89 -7.01 -31.49
N THR A 28 -25.98 -7.87 -32.47
CA THR A 28 -26.12 -9.31 -32.27
C THR A 28 -24.97 -10.06 -32.92
N VAL A 29 -24.33 -10.93 -32.17
CA VAL A 29 -23.23 -11.77 -32.63
C VAL A 29 -23.64 -13.24 -32.47
N ASN A 30 -23.77 -13.97 -33.58
CA ASN A 30 -24.18 -15.37 -33.57
C ASN A 30 -23.15 -16.23 -34.28
N ALA A 31 -22.72 -17.30 -33.59
CA ALA A 31 -21.91 -18.35 -34.18
C ALA A 31 -22.87 -19.45 -34.75
N VAL A 32 -22.83 -19.68 -36.06
CA VAL A 32 -23.64 -20.68 -36.76
C VAL A 32 -22.70 -21.77 -37.27
N GLU A 33 -22.94 -23.00 -36.89
CA GLU A 33 -22.23 -24.15 -37.42
C GLU A 33 -22.76 -24.42 -38.83
N THR A 34 -21.91 -24.26 -39.83
CA THR A 34 -22.30 -24.40 -41.23
C THR A 34 -21.91 -25.75 -41.83
N LYS A 35 -20.88 -26.40 -41.30
CA LYS A 35 -20.39 -27.67 -41.81
C LYS A 35 -19.69 -28.46 -40.70
N VAL A 36 -19.94 -29.73 -40.65
CA VAL A 36 -19.26 -30.68 -39.78
C VAL A 36 -18.68 -31.76 -40.69
N GLU A 37 -17.38 -31.88 -40.74
CA GLU A 37 -16.66 -32.91 -41.53
C GLU A 37 -15.59 -33.55 -40.67
N ASN A 38 -15.69 -34.85 -40.45
CA ASN A 38 -14.81 -35.63 -39.58
C ASN A 38 -14.64 -34.93 -38.21
N ASP A 39 -13.39 -34.53 -37.85
CA ASP A 39 -13.06 -33.89 -36.58
C ASP A 39 -13.06 -32.34 -36.68
N SER A 40 -13.58 -31.77 -37.76
CA SER A 40 -13.57 -30.32 -38.01
C SER A 40 -14.98 -29.76 -38.07
N ILE A 41 -15.19 -28.63 -37.40
CA ILE A 41 -16.45 -27.85 -37.46
C ILE A 41 -16.15 -26.49 -38.06
N THR A 42 -16.85 -26.16 -39.15
CA THR A 42 -16.81 -24.81 -39.74
C THR A 42 -17.88 -23.95 -39.09
N VAL A 43 -17.47 -22.83 -38.54
CA VAL A 43 -18.35 -21.89 -37.85
C VAL A 43 -18.34 -20.55 -38.61
N GLU A 44 -19.52 -20.09 -38.96
CA GLU A 44 -19.75 -18.75 -39.52
C GLU A 44 -20.17 -17.80 -38.41
N ILE A 45 -19.43 -16.71 -38.19
CA ILE A 45 -19.79 -15.68 -37.23
C ILE A 45 -20.62 -14.62 -37.94
N ARG A 46 -21.93 -14.58 -37.66
CA ARG A 46 -22.88 -13.62 -38.19
C ARG A 46 -23.03 -12.45 -37.25
N ILE A 47 -22.63 -11.26 -37.69
CA ILE A 47 -22.68 -10.02 -36.92
C ILE A 47 -23.71 -9.08 -37.55
N ARG A 48 -24.61 -8.58 -36.71
CA ARG A 48 -25.50 -7.46 -37.05
C ARG A 48 -25.18 -6.32 -36.09
N GLU A 49 -24.63 -5.23 -36.60
CA GLU A 49 -24.10 -4.12 -35.79
C GLU A 49 -25.19 -3.23 -35.23
N ASP A 50 -26.19 -2.86 -36.02
CA ASP A 50 -27.20 -1.85 -35.73
C ASP A 50 -26.56 -0.46 -35.45
N GLU A 51 -27.33 0.51 -34.93
CA GLU A 51 -26.86 1.86 -34.64
C GLU A 51 -26.25 1.93 -33.23
N LYS A 52 -25.34 2.90 -33.02
CA LYS A 52 -24.73 3.15 -31.73
C LYS A 52 -25.74 3.73 -30.74
N ALA A 53 -25.82 3.15 -29.56
CA ALA A 53 -26.63 3.64 -28.47
C ALA A 53 -25.95 4.76 -27.69
N ARG A 54 -26.73 5.77 -27.31
CA ARG A 54 -26.30 6.80 -26.33
C ARG A 54 -27.05 6.64 -25.03
N ILE A 55 -26.36 6.98 -23.94
CA ILE A 55 -26.95 6.98 -22.61
C ILE A 55 -27.84 8.22 -22.50
N LYS A 56 -29.16 8.03 -22.29
CA LYS A 56 -30.13 9.08 -22.12
C LYS A 56 -30.20 9.57 -20.68
N LYS A 57 -30.24 8.63 -19.74
CA LYS A 57 -30.38 8.91 -18.31
C LYS A 57 -29.51 7.97 -17.48
N VAL A 58 -28.93 8.50 -16.41
CA VAL A 58 -28.25 7.71 -15.36
C VAL A 58 -28.90 8.04 -14.04
N THR A 59 -29.31 7.02 -13.31
CA THR A 59 -29.92 7.14 -11.97
C THR A 59 -29.22 6.22 -10.98
N VAL A 60 -29.35 6.55 -9.72
CA VAL A 60 -28.91 5.74 -8.59
C VAL A 60 -30.08 5.55 -7.64
N SER A 61 -30.20 4.37 -7.05
CA SER A 61 -31.25 4.04 -6.08
C SER A 61 -30.69 3.14 -4.98
N GLY A 62 -31.24 3.25 -3.76
CA GLY A 62 -30.83 2.48 -2.58
C GLY A 62 -29.76 3.15 -1.72
N ASN A 63 -29.50 4.44 -1.93
CA ASN A 63 -28.56 5.25 -1.16
C ASN A 63 -29.26 6.12 -0.12
N ASP A 64 -29.93 5.50 0.85
CA ASP A 64 -30.78 6.19 1.84
C ASP A 64 -30.01 7.11 2.81
N LYS A 65 -28.72 6.84 3.03
CA LYS A 65 -27.84 7.59 3.95
C LYS A 65 -26.79 8.42 3.24
N THR A 66 -26.45 8.03 2.01
CA THR A 66 -25.38 8.65 1.23
C THR A 66 -25.98 9.62 0.22
N ASN A 67 -25.45 10.82 0.16
CA ASN A 67 -25.90 11.82 -0.80
C ASN A 67 -25.59 11.38 -2.24
N ASP A 68 -26.50 11.65 -3.16
CA ASP A 68 -26.38 11.30 -4.59
C ASP A 68 -25.06 11.73 -5.23
N HIS A 69 -24.59 12.93 -4.89
CA HIS A 69 -23.35 13.45 -5.46
C HIS A 69 -22.13 12.59 -5.17
N VAL A 70 -22.15 11.81 -4.07
CA VAL A 70 -21.06 10.88 -3.71
C VAL A 70 -20.98 9.72 -4.70
N LEU A 71 -22.13 9.24 -5.18
CA LEU A 71 -22.18 8.17 -6.17
C LEU A 71 -21.95 8.70 -7.57
N PHE A 72 -22.63 9.77 -7.97
CA PHE A 72 -22.49 10.33 -9.32
C PHE A 72 -21.07 10.75 -9.68
N ARG A 73 -20.27 11.20 -8.71
CA ARG A 73 -18.87 11.56 -8.95
C ARG A 73 -17.96 10.35 -9.24
N GLU A 74 -18.35 9.15 -8.80
CA GLU A 74 -17.60 7.90 -9.06
C GLU A 74 -18.02 7.23 -10.37
N LEU A 75 -19.18 7.59 -10.94
CA LEU A 75 -19.65 7.02 -12.19
C LEU A 75 -18.78 7.47 -13.37
N ARG A 76 -18.43 6.51 -14.22
CA ARG A 76 -17.66 6.72 -15.46
C ARG A 76 -18.55 6.97 -16.66
N VAL A 77 -19.85 6.75 -16.51
CA VAL A 77 -20.87 6.93 -17.53
C VAL A 77 -21.73 8.15 -17.22
N LYS A 78 -22.05 8.94 -18.24
CA LYS A 78 -22.84 10.17 -18.12
C LYS A 78 -23.90 10.23 -19.20
N PRO A 79 -25.00 10.94 -18.98
CA PRO A 79 -25.97 11.24 -20.04
C PRO A 79 -25.28 11.90 -21.24
N GLY A 80 -25.56 11.38 -22.44
CA GLY A 80 -24.95 11.82 -23.71
C GLY A 80 -23.74 10.99 -24.16
N ASP A 81 -23.07 10.25 -23.26
CA ASP A 81 -21.97 9.36 -23.64
C ASP A 81 -22.45 8.20 -24.51
N LEU A 82 -21.56 7.64 -25.31
CA LEU A 82 -21.80 6.36 -25.97
C LEU A 82 -21.89 5.26 -24.91
N PHE A 83 -22.75 4.27 -25.15
CA PHE A 83 -22.81 3.09 -24.32
C PHE A 83 -21.44 2.38 -24.30
N SER A 84 -20.97 1.99 -23.12
CA SER A 84 -19.76 1.19 -22.95
C SER A 84 -19.91 0.28 -21.74
N ARG A 85 -19.89 -1.02 -21.99
CA ARG A 85 -20.00 -2.03 -20.94
C ARG A 85 -18.81 -1.94 -19.96
N SER A 86 -17.62 -1.75 -20.45
CA SER A 86 -16.42 -1.64 -19.62
C SER A 86 -16.48 -0.43 -18.69
N GLN A 87 -17.02 0.71 -19.12
CA GLN A 87 -17.20 1.89 -18.26
C GLN A 87 -18.27 1.67 -17.19
N ILE A 88 -19.32 0.91 -17.48
CA ILE A 88 -20.35 0.53 -16.50
C ILE A 88 -19.72 -0.38 -15.44
N ILE A 89 -19.01 -1.43 -15.85
CA ILE A 89 -18.30 -2.36 -14.94
C ILE A 89 -17.29 -1.60 -14.08
N ARG A 90 -16.60 -0.65 -14.67
CA ARG A 90 -15.67 0.20 -13.93
C ARG A 90 -16.38 1.06 -12.88
N SER A 91 -17.54 1.63 -13.21
CA SER A 91 -18.37 2.39 -12.27
C SER A 91 -18.80 1.52 -11.09
N ILE A 92 -19.21 0.28 -11.34
CA ILE A 92 -19.55 -0.69 -10.29
C ILE A 92 -18.37 -0.94 -9.35
N ARG A 93 -17.17 -1.15 -9.92
CA ARG A 93 -15.95 -1.36 -9.13
C ARG A 93 -15.61 -0.13 -8.28
N GLU A 94 -15.75 1.07 -8.83
CA GLU A 94 -15.47 2.31 -8.09
C GLU A 94 -16.46 2.55 -6.97
N ILE A 95 -17.75 2.27 -7.17
CA ILE A 95 -18.75 2.27 -6.10
C ILE A 95 -18.40 1.25 -5.01
N GLY A 96 -18.03 0.02 -5.39
CA GLY A 96 -17.61 -1.03 -4.44
C GLY A 96 -16.39 -0.64 -3.60
N GLN A 97 -15.44 0.10 -4.19
CA GLN A 97 -14.24 0.58 -3.50
C GLN A 97 -14.51 1.67 -2.45
N LEU A 98 -15.68 2.29 -2.45
CA LEU A 98 -16.07 3.23 -1.39
C LEU A 98 -16.16 2.55 -0.01
N GLY A 99 -16.38 1.24 0.04
CA GLY A 99 -16.34 0.43 1.26
C GLY A 99 -17.61 0.48 2.12
N PHE A 100 -18.59 1.30 1.75
CA PHE A 100 -19.88 1.41 2.43
C PHE A 100 -21.08 1.05 1.51
N PHE A 101 -20.79 0.46 0.35
CA PHE A 101 -21.76 -0.23 -0.51
C PHE A 101 -21.42 -1.69 -0.67
N ASP A 102 -22.41 -2.52 -1.00
CA ASP A 102 -22.16 -3.89 -1.40
C ASP A 102 -21.36 -3.90 -2.72
N SER A 103 -20.47 -4.86 -2.86
CA SER A 103 -19.71 -5.04 -4.11
C SER A 103 -20.56 -5.58 -5.27
N ASN A 104 -21.74 -6.14 -4.97
CA ASN A 104 -22.66 -6.71 -5.95
C ASN A 104 -23.66 -5.66 -6.46
N VAL A 105 -23.17 -4.51 -6.92
CA VAL A 105 -24.02 -3.51 -7.57
C VAL A 105 -24.48 -4.07 -8.92
N THR A 106 -25.78 -4.19 -9.12
CA THR A 106 -26.38 -4.64 -10.38
C THR A 106 -26.94 -3.43 -11.12
N PRO A 107 -26.33 -3.01 -12.26
CA PRO A 107 -26.92 -1.98 -13.09
C PRO A 107 -28.12 -2.55 -13.85
N ASP A 108 -29.22 -1.82 -13.83
CA ASP A 108 -30.36 -2.07 -14.70
C ASP A 108 -30.21 -1.21 -15.95
N VAL A 109 -30.02 -1.88 -17.09
CA VAL A 109 -29.83 -1.24 -18.40
C VAL A 109 -31.11 -1.41 -19.19
N VAL A 110 -31.86 -0.32 -19.39
CA VAL A 110 -33.14 -0.33 -20.10
C VAL A 110 -32.93 0.24 -21.51
N PRO A 111 -32.90 -0.59 -22.55
CA PRO A 111 -32.68 -0.15 -23.94
C PRO A 111 -33.97 0.43 -24.55
N ASP A 112 -33.83 1.57 -25.23
CA ASP A 112 -34.88 2.18 -26.07
C ASP A 112 -34.51 1.95 -27.58
N TYR A 113 -35.15 0.94 -28.17
CA TYR A 113 -34.87 0.53 -29.53
C TYR A 113 -35.35 1.56 -30.58
N GLN A 114 -36.34 2.40 -30.22
CA GLN A 114 -36.86 3.38 -31.16
C GLN A 114 -35.94 4.61 -31.28
N ASN A 115 -35.45 5.10 -30.14
CA ASN A 115 -34.61 6.29 -30.09
C ASN A 115 -33.12 5.98 -30.09
N LYS A 116 -32.73 4.70 -30.12
CA LYS A 116 -31.34 4.23 -30.05
C LYS A 116 -30.60 4.78 -28.81
N THR A 117 -31.31 4.81 -27.69
CA THR A 117 -30.80 5.28 -26.38
C THR A 117 -30.95 4.21 -25.33
N THR A 118 -30.34 4.44 -24.18
CA THR A 118 -30.49 3.56 -23.01
C THR A 118 -30.54 4.37 -21.72
N ASP A 119 -31.38 3.94 -20.79
CA ASP A 119 -31.35 4.40 -19.41
C ASP A 119 -30.58 3.40 -18.56
N ILE A 120 -29.75 3.90 -17.63
CA ILE A 120 -28.95 3.08 -16.73
C ILE A 120 -29.31 3.45 -15.29
N ASN A 121 -29.77 2.48 -14.51
CA ASN A 121 -30.00 2.64 -13.09
C ASN A 121 -29.02 1.77 -12.30
N PHE A 122 -28.23 2.38 -11.42
CA PHE A 122 -27.35 1.67 -10.49
C PHE A 122 -28.12 1.41 -9.18
N ASN A 123 -28.55 0.16 -9.00
CA ASN A 123 -29.18 -0.28 -7.76
C ASN A 123 -28.10 -0.63 -6.75
N VAL A 124 -27.89 0.24 -5.76
CA VAL A 124 -26.87 0.05 -4.71
C VAL A 124 -27.53 -0.40 -3.42
N VAL A 125 -26.79 -1.13 -2.62
CA VAL A 125 -27.20 -1.52 -1.27
C VAL A 125 -26.18 -0.97 -0.28
N GLU A 126 -26.60 -0.07 0.59
CA GLU A 126 -25.74 0.47 1.63
C GLU A 126 -25.49 -0.56 2.72
N LYS A 127 -24.23 -0.70 3.09
CA LYS A 127 -23.79 -1.43 4.27
C LYS A 127 -23.16 -0.48 5.29
N GLY A 128 -22.90 -0.97 6.49
CA GLY A 128 -22.28 -0.15 7.53
C GLY A 128 -20.96 0.46 7.05
N GLY A 129 -20.88 1.79 6.96
CA GLY A 129 -19.66 2.52 6.64
C GLY A 129 -18.67 2.60 7.80
N SER A 130 -19.07 2.17 8.99
CA SER A 130 -18.21 2.14 10.18
C SER A 130 -17.59 0.76 10.32
N GLN A 131 -16.29 0.73 10.51
CA GLN A 131 -15.52 -0.50 10.68
C GLN A 131 -14.73 -0.42 11.99
N ILE A 132 -14.77 -1.49 12.74
CA ILE A 132 -13.90 -1.70 13.90
C ILE A 132 -12.82 -2.67 13.47
N GLU A 133 -11.58 -2.22 13.53
CA GLU A 133 -10.41 -3.02 13.24
C GLU A 133 -9.82 -3.51 14.57
N LEU A 134 -9.78 -4.81 14.76
CA LEU A 134 -9.09 -5.45 15.87
C LEU A 134 -8.02 -6.36 15.27
N GLN A 135 -6.77 -6.01 15.48
CA GLN A 135 -5.64 -6.83 15.05
C GLN A 135 -4.77 -7.16 16.26
N GLY A 136 -4.28 -8.38 16.28
CA GLY A 136 -3.31 -8.82 17.27
C GLY A 136 -2.23 -9.64 16.59
N GLY A 137 -0.99 -9.46 16.99
CA GLY A 137 0.14 -10.21 16.49
C GLY A 137 1.21 -10.36 17.54
N TYR A 138 2.11 -11.30 17.33
CA TYR A 138 3.31 -11.48 18.17
C TYR A 138 4.54 -11.20 17.32
N GLY A 139 5.36 -10.26 17.78
CA GLY A 139 6.59 -9.89 17.07
C GLY A 139 7.56 -9.15 18.01
N GLY A 140 8.86 -9.27 17.76
CA GLY A 140 9.89 -8.63 18.59
C GLY A 140 9.84 -9.03 20.07
N GLY A 141 9.40 -10.26 20.38
CA GLY A 141 9.30 -10.75 21.76
C GLY A 141 8.09 -10.23 22.54
N SER A 142 7.15 -9.54 21.91
CA SER A 142 5.96 -9.02 22.58
C SER A 142 4.70 -9.11 21.73
N PHE A 143 3.55 -9.08 22.38
CA PHE A 143 2.26 -8.98 21.72
C PHE A 143 2.00 -7.53 21.29
N ILE A 144 1.52 -7.35 20.06
CA ILE A 144 1.13 -6.07 19.50
C ILE A 144 -0.37 -6.10 19.25
N GLY A 145 -1.09 -5.16 19.82
CA GLY A 145 -2.52 -4.98 19.60
C GLY A 145 -2.81 -3.70 18.82
N THR A 146 -3.75 -3.76 17.90
CA THR A 146 -4.28 -2.59 17.18
C THR A 146 -5.78 -2.55 17.34
N LEU A 147 -6.30 -1.40 17.74
CA LEU A 147 -7.71 -1.06 17.72
C LEU A 147 -7.89 0.13 16.78
N GLY A 148 -8.64 -0.07 15.69
CA GLY A 148 -8.99 0.97 14.74
C GLY A 148 -10.50 1.19 14.69
N LEU A 149 -10.90 2.46 14.58
CA LEU A 149 -12.28 2.87 14.29
C LEU A 149 -12.24 3.69 13.00
N SER A 150 -12.88 3.19 11.95
CA SER A 150 -12.96 3.84 10.64
C SER A 150 -14.39 4.13 10.27
N PHE A 151 -14.64 5.34 9.80
CA PHE A 151 -15.94 5.82 9.33
C PHE A 151 -15.78 6.29 7.89
N ASN A 152 -16.21 5.46 6.93
CA ASN A 152 -15.92 5.68 5.50
C ASN A 152 -16.94 6.58 4.79
N ASN A 153 -18.05 6.92 5.43
CA ASN A 153 -19.07 7.80 4.87
C ASN A 153 -19.34 9.00 5.78
N PHE A 154 -18.30 9.53 6.41
CA PHE A 154 -18.41 10.67 7.31
C PHE A 154 -18.83 11.93 6.55
N SER A 155 -19.51 12.85 7.25
CA SER A 155 -19.90 14.16 6.75
C SER A 155 -19.50 15.25 7.73
N ALA A 156 -18.41 15.96 7.45
CA ALA A 156 -17.97 17.12 8.25
C ALA A 156 -18.99 18.26 8.21
N ARG A 157 -19.74 18.40 7.11
CA ARG A 157 -20.79 19.40 6.95
C ARG A 157 -21.92 19.20 7.95
N ASN A 158 -22.23 17.95 8.28
CA ASN A 158 -23.33 17.56 9.15
C ASN A 158 -22.95 17.44 10.64
N ILE A 159 -21.76 17.90 11.04
CA ILE A 159 -21.31 17.81 12.45
C ILE A 159 -22.29 18.53 13.42
N PHE A 160 -22.94 19.60 12.98
CA PHE A 160 -23.91 20.35 13.81
C PHE A 160 -25.35 19.89 13.60
N ASN A 161 -25.58 18.92 12.70
CA ASN A 161 -26.94 18.38 12.44
C ASN A 161 -27.15 17.08 13.22
N LYS A 162 -27.91 17.12 14.31
CA LYS A 162 -28.18 15.96 15.17
C LYS A 162 -28.91 14.80 14.47
N GLU A 163 -29.71 15.09 13.45
CA GLU A 163 -30.46 14.06 12.70
C GLU A 163 -29.53 13.19 11.81
N ALA A 164 -28.36 13.71 11.47
CA ALA A 164 -27.38 13.00 10.67
C ALA A 164 -26.54 11.98 11.47
N TYR A 165 -26.67 11.95 12.81
CA TYR A 165 -25.87 11.07 13.66
C TYR A 165 -26.40 9.64 13.69
N LYS A 166 -25.65 8.68 13.03
CA LYS A 166 -25.98 7.23 12.97
C LYS A 166 -24.74 6.31 12.92
N PRO A 167 -23.82 6.23 13.88
CA PRO A 167 -23.58 6.95 15.14
C PRO A 167 -22.87 8.30 14.97
N LEU A 168 -22.17 8.53 13.85
CA LEU A 168 -21.56 9.81 13.47
C LEU A 168 -22.31 10.42 12.28
N PRO A 169 -22.14 11.73 12.02
CA PRO A 169 -22.74 12.35 10.85
C PRO A 169 -22.23 11.71 9.58
N MET A 170 -23.13 11.28 8.72
CA MET A 170 -22.85 10.50 7.51
C MET A 170 -23.42 11.17 6.26
N GLY A 171 -22.92 10.75 5.08
CA GLY A 171 -23.54 11.06 3.80
C GLY A 171 -22.63 11.69 2.75
N ASP A 172 -21.43 12.21 3.08
CA ASP A 172 -20.56 12.90 2.12
C ASP A 172 -19.38 12.05 1.61
N GLY A 173 -19.27 10.79 2.07
CA GLY A 173 -18.23 9.86 1.63
C GLY A 173 -16.84 10.24 2.11
N GLN A 174 -16.71 11.10 3.12
CA GLN A 174 -15.44 11.42 3.76
C GLN A 174 -14.98 10.26 4.64
N LYS A 175 -13.68 10.14 4.88
CA LYS A 175 -13.11 9.11 5.74
C LYS A 175 -12.57 9.74 7.02
N LEU A 176 -13.00 9.21 8.16
CA LEU A 176 -12.50 9.55 9.48
C LEU A 176 -11.96 8.28 10.11
N SER A 177 -10.73 8.31 10.64
CA SER A 177 -10.13 7.15 11.29
C SER A 177 -9.44 7.55 12.58
N LEU A 178 -9.66 6.72 13.61
CA LEU A 178 -8.96 6.75 14.88
C LEU A 178 -8.27 5.39 15.05
N ARG A 179 -7.00 5.38 15.37
CA ARG A 179 -6.25 4.13 15.56
C ARG A 179 -5.37 4.21 16.79
N LEU A 180 -5.48 3.17 17.60
CA LEU A 180 -4.58 2.88 18.71
C LEU A 180 -3.81 1.62 18.37
N GLN A 181 -2.49 1.71 18.37
CA GLN A 181 -1.62 0.55 18.31
C GLN A 181 -0.78 0.52 19.58
N THR A 182 -0.70 -0.61 20.25
CA THR A 182 0.01 -0.73 21.50
C THR A 182 0.71 -2.07 21.63
N SER A 183 1.85 -2.04 22.27
CA SER A 183 2.58 -3.23 22.71
C SER A 183 3.12 -2.99 24.12
N ARG A 184 3.90 -3.93 24.62
CA ARG A 184 4.58 -3.78 25.90
C ARG A 184 5.52 -2.56 25.93
N THR A 185 6.19 -2.27 24.82
CA THR A 185 7.24 -1.24 24.71
C THR A 185 6.82 0.02 24.00
N PHE A 186 5.71 0.01 23.28
CA PHE A 186 5.28 1.22 22.57
C PHE A 186 3.76 1.39 22.55
N SER A 187 3.34 2.63 22.35
CA SER A 187 1.96 2.99 22.07
C SER A 187 1.90 4.11 21.03
N THR A 188 1.00 3.99 20.07
CA THR A 188 0.77 4.98 19.02
C THR A 188 -0.72 5.29 18.94
N TYR A 189 -1.05 6.57 19.03
CA TYR A 189 -2.39 7.11 18.81
C TYR A 189 -2.39 7.90 17.52
N SER A 190 -3.31 7.64 16.64
CA SER A 190 -3.41 8.39 15.40
C SER A 190 -4.85 8.75 15.06
N PHE A 191 -4.99 9.92 14.48
CA PHE A 191 -6.22 10.46 13.92
C PHE A 191 -5.95 10.80 12.46
N SER A 192 -6.86 10.43 11.56
CA SER A 192 -6.80 10.85 10.17
C SER A 192 -8.19 11.22 9.64
N PHE A 193 -8.20 12.21 8.78
CA PHE A 193 -9.37 12.66 8.03
C PHE A 193 -9.01 12.76 6.55
N THR A 194 -9.89 12.30 5.67
CA THR A 194 -9.71 12.41 4.23
C THR A 194 -11.00 12.85 3.55
N GLU A 195 -10.91 13.95 2.80
CA GLU A 195 -11.90 14.38 1.81
C GLU A 195 -11.48 13.83 0.44
N PRO A 196 -12.17 12.82 -0.12
CA PRO A 196 -11.74 12.18 -1.37
C PRO A 196 -11.98 13.03 -2.62
N TRP A 197 -12.87 14.04 -2.54
CA TRP A 197 -13.22 14.90 -3.66
C TRP A 197 -13.19 16.38 -3.28
N LEU A 198 -12.01 16.90 -3.02
CA LEU A 198 -11.82 18.30 -2.65
C LEU A 198 -12.43 19.24 -3.71
N GLY A 199 -13.42 20.01 -3.29
CA GLY A 199 -14.19 20.91 -4.15
C GLY A 199 -15.23 20.22 -5.04
N GLY A 200 -15.46 18.91 -4.90
CA GLY A 200 -16.56 18.14 -5.48
C GLY A 200 -16.55 17.92 -7.01
N LYS A 201 -15.62 18.54 -7.74
CA LYS A 201 -15.62 18.55 -9.23
C LYS A 201 -14.58 17.62 -9.87
N LYS A 202 -13.50 17.33 -9.17
CA LYS A 202 -12.38 16.52 -9.69
C LYS A 202 -11.96 15.50 -8.62
N PRO A 203 -11.45 14.33 -9.01
CA PRO A 203 -10.96 13.32 -8.08
C PRO A 203 -9.61 13.75 -7.49
N LYS A 204 -9.67 14.74 -6.59
CA LYS A 204 -8.55 15.24 -5.81
C LYS A 204 -8.87 15.02 -4.34
N SER A 205 -8.08 14.23 -3.65
CA SER A 205 -8.23 14.01 -2.23
C SER A 205 -7.37 14.96 -1.42
N LEU A 206 -7.92 15.41 -0.29
CA LEU A 206 -7.18 16.10 0.76
C LEU A 206 -7.17 15.23 1.99
N SER A 207 -6.02 14.91 2.52
CA SER A 207 -5.85 14.15 3.76
C SER A 207 -5.14 15.00 4.80
N PHE A 208 -5.55 14.81 6.04
CA PHE A 208 -4.89 15.37 7.21
C PHE A 208 -4.71 14.25 8.23
N SER A 209 -3.54 14.16 8.84
CA SER A 209 -3.31 13.23 9.94
C SER A 209 -2.45 13.83 11.03
N VAL A 210 -2.70 13.38 12.25
CA VAL A 210 -1.86 13.64 13.42
C VAL A 210 -1.68 12.35 14.18
N TYR A 211 -0.50 12.17 14.75
CA TYR A 211 -0.23 11.03 15.62
C TYR A 211 0.73 11.39 16.74
N SER A 212 0.63 10.63 17.81
CA SER A 212 1.55 10.65 18.93
C SER A 212 1.98 9.23 19.25
N SER A 213 3.27 9.01 19.36
CA SER A 213 3.84 7.71 19.62
C SER A 213 4.88 7.80 20.72
N ASN A 214 4.88 6.81 21.62
CA ASN A 214 5.90 6.68 22.65
C ASN A 214 6.46 5.26 22.61
N GLN A 215 7.77 5.16 22.57
CA GLN A 215 8.51 3.92 22.66
C GLN A 215 9.42 3.94 23.88
N TYR A 216 9.42 2.86 24.65
CA TYR A 216 10.22 2.66 25.84
C TYR A 216 11.24 1.56 25.61
N GLN A 217 12.39 1.64 26.26
CA GLN A 217 13.38 0.57 26.24
C GLN A 217 13.06 -0.53 27.25
N LEU A 218 13.48 -1.76 26.92
CA LEU A 218 13.49 -2.88 27.86
C LEU A 218 14.79 -2.86 28.68
N ASN A 219 14.66 -3.08 29.96
CA ASN A 219 15.80 -3.47 30.78
C ASN A 219 16.07 -4.95 30.50
N TYR A 220 17.18 -5.26 29.86
CA TYR A 220 17.52 -6.64 29.46
C TYR A 220 17.88 -7.54 30.67
N GLN A 221 18.13 -6.98 31.87
CA GLN A 221 18.41 -7.75 33.07
C GLN A 221 17.14 -8.20 33.80
N THR A 222 16.14 -7.31 33.89
CA THR A 222 14.86 -7.59 34.55
C THR A 222 13.73 -7.93 33.60
N TYR A 223 13.92 -7.73 32.29
CA TYR A 223 12.89 -7.79 31.25
C TYR A 223 11.72 -6.82 31.49
N ASP A 224 11.91 -5.81 32.35
CA ASP A 224 10.88 -4.80 32.60
C ASP A 224 11.02 -3.61 31.65
N VAL A 225 9.90 -2.92 31.41
CA VAL A 225 9.87 -1.69 30.60
C VAL A 225 10.41 -0.53 31.44
N ASP A 226 11.50 0.05 30.97
CA ASP A 226 12.09 1.24 31.58
C ASP A 226 11.44 2.51 30.98
N LYS A 227 10.47 3.07 31.69
CA LYS A 227 9.78 4.28 31.27
C LYS A 227 10.63 5.55 31.38
N SER A 228 11.76 5.52 32.08
CA SER A 228 12.70 6.63 32.12
C SER A 228 13.51 6.78 30.83
N ARG A 229 13.51 5.74 29.98
CA ARG A 229 14.21 5.67 28.70
C ARG A 229 13.19 5.61 27.57
N SER A 230 12.93 6.78 26.96
CA SER A 230 11.83 6.89 26.00
C SER A 230 12.20 7.69 24.75
N LEU A 231 11.57 7.30 23.64
CA LEU A 231 11.49 8.04 22.40
C LEU A 231 10.04 8.44 22.16
N GLY A 232 9.75 9.73 22.32
CA GLY A 232 8.45 10.31 22.00
C GLY A 232 8.44 10.88 20.59
N ILE A 233 7.36 10.67 19.83
CA ILE A 233 7.20 11.26 18.49
C ILE A 233 5.82 11.90 18.40
N ILE A 234 5.79 13.13 17.95
CA ILE A 234 4.55 13.81 17.55
C ILE A 234 4.68 14.13 16.07
N GLY A 235 3.68 13.74 15.30
CA GLY A 235 3.67 13.99 13.87
C GLY A 235 2.35 14.57 13.38
N ALA A 236 2.45 15.42 12.36
CA ALA A 236 1.30 15.94 11.61
C ALA A 236 1.61 15.93 10.12
N SER A 237 0.62 15.64 9.28
CA SER A 237 0.79 15.69 7.84
C SER A 237 -0.45 16.20 7.12
N ILE A 238 -0.20 16.84 5.97
CA ILE A 238 -1.24 17.24 5.01
C ILE A 238 -0.85 16.65 3.66
N GLY A 239 -1.79 15.91 3.05
CA GLY A 239 -1.58 15.23 1.78
C GLY A 239 -2.61 15.64 0.73
N LEU A 240 -2.16 15.76 -0.51
CA LEU A 240 -2.99 15.94 -1.69
C LEU A 240 -2.80 14.73 -2.61
N GLY A 241 -3.90 14.03 -2.92
CA GLY A 241 -3.93 12.95 -3.90
C GLY A 241 -4.66 13.40 -5.17
N GLN A 242 -4.15 12.99 -6.32
CA GLN A 242 -4.78 13.29 -7.60
C GLN A 242 -4.68 12.08 -8.52
N ARG A 243 -5.82 11.66 -9.09
CA ARG A 243 -5.84 10.71 -10.21
C ARG A 243 -5.45 11.44 -11.49
N LEU A 244 -4.48 10.89 -12.22
CA LEU A 244 -4.02 11.43 -13.49
C LEU A 244 -4.84 10.81 -14.64
N LYS A 245 -4.87 11.51 -15.77
CA LYS A 245 -5.52 11.01 -16.99
C LYS A 245 -4.52 10.48 -18.03
N TRP A 246 -3.27 10.85 -17.88
CA TRP A 246 -2.18 10.49 -18.77
C TRP A 246 -1.03 9.91 -17.94
N PRO A 247 -0.36 8.85 -18.37
CA PRO A 247 -0.52 8.07 -19.62
C PRO A 247 -1.81 7.23 -19.68
N ASP A 248 -2.32 6.80 -18.54
CA ASP A 248 -3.64 6.17 -18.37
C ASP A 248 -4.25 6.62 -17.03
N ASP A 249 -5.51 6.31 -16.79
CA ASP A 249 -6.25 6.76 -15.63
C ASP A 249 -6.12 5.84 -14.39
N TYR A 250 -5.20 4.87 -14.42
CA TYR A 250 -4.74 4.11 -13.27
C TYR A 250 -3.65 4.82 -12.47
N PHE A 251 -3.05 5.89 -13.05
CA PHE A 251 -2.04 6.68 -12.37
C PHE A 251 -2.61 7.60 -11.30
N GLN A 252 -1.94 7.62 -10.15
CA GLN A 252 -2.23 8.51 -9.04
C GLN A 252 -0.94 9.21 -8.60
N LEU A 253 -1.04 10.52 -8.40
CA LEU A 253 0.03 11.32 -7.80
C LEU A 253 -0.41 11.74 -6.40
N SER A 254 0.36 11.37 -5.40
CA SER A 254 0.19 11.79 -4.01
C SER A 254 1.33 12.69 -3.59
N GLN A 255 1.02 13.82 -2.96
CA GLN A 255 1.98 14.78 -2.45
C GLN A 255 1.67 15.04 -0.98
N THR A 256 2.66 14.96 -0.11
CA THR A 256 2.46 15.12 1.33
C THR A 256 3.55 15.99 1.92
N ILE A 257 3.15 16.95 2.75
CA ILE A 257 4.03 17.67 3.66
C ILE A 257 3.82 17.08 5.03
N ALA A 258 4.88 16.65 5.68
CA ALA A 258 4.85 16.05 7.00
C ALA A 258 5.87 16.71 7.93
N TYR A 259 5.43 16.95 9.14
CA TYR A 259 6.30 17.38 10.24
C TYR A 259 6.29 16.33 11.33
N GLN A 260 7.46 15.98 11.86
CA GLN A 260 7.66 15.04 12.96
C GLN A 260 8.67 15.65 13.94
N SER A 261 8.37 15.56 15.21
CA SER A 261 9.29 15.91 16.28
C SER A 261 9.60 14.66 17.10
N PHE A 262 10.87 14.31 17.17
CA PHE A 262 11.41 13.19 17.94
C PHE A 262 11.99 13.74 19.24
N ASN A 263 11.51 13.26 20.38
CA ASN A 263 11.98 13.64 21.68
C ASN A 263 12.64 12.43 22.37
N LEU A 264 13.95 12.46 22.49
CA LEU A 264 14.74 11.44 23.16
C LEU A 264 14.94 11.82 24.63
N ASN A 265 14.63 10.89 25.51
CA ASN A 265 14.85 11.00 26.94
C ASN A 265 15.58 9.74 27.43
N ASN A 266 16.87 9.85 27.70
CA ASN A 266 17.77 8.76 28.08
C ASN A 266 17.66 7.53 27.15
N TYR A 267 17.29 7.72 25.90
CA TYR A 267 16.88 6.61 25.02
C TYR A 267 18.07 5.78 24.52
N GLY A 268 19.28 6.36 24.45
CA GLY A 268 20.48 5.65 24.00
C GLY A 268 20.40 5.23 22.52
N PHE A 269 19.96 6.14 21.67
CA PHE A 269 19.93 5.92 20.22
C PHE A 269 21.36 5.88 19.68
N ASN A 270 21.74 4.78 19.03
CA ASN A 270 23.05 4.61 18.42
C ASN A 270 22.89 4.00 17.03
N VAL A 271 23.10 4.80 15.99
CA VAL A 271 23.01 4.39 14.60
C VAL A 271 24.07 5.15 13.79
N GLY A 272 24.90 4.45 13.02
CA GLY A 272 25.88 5.06 12.12
C GLY A 272 26.95 5.87 12.84
N GLY A 273 27.38 5.43 14.02
CA GLY A 273 28.34 6.17 14.84
C GLY A 273 27.77 7.42 15.50
N VAL A 274 26.46 7.67 15.37
CA VAL A 274 25.76 8.79 16.02
C VAL A 274 25.18 8.32 17.34
N TYR A 275 25.71 8.82 18.44
CA TYR A 275 25.18 8.57 19.77
C TYR A 275 24.29 9.74 20.23
N LEU A 276 23.01 9.45 20.44
CA LEU A 276 22.01 10.40 20.92
C LEU A 276 21.27 9.79 22.11
N ASN A 277 21.39 10.42 23.25
CA ASN A 277 20.72 9.98 24.48
C ASN A 277 19.55 10.89 24.83
N ASN A 278 19.76 12.19 24.71
CA ASN A 278 18.78 13.23 25.00
C ASN A 278 18.74 14.26 23.86
N GLY A 279 17.57 14.79 23.61
CA GLY A 279 17.43 15.88 22.64
C GLY A 279 16.12 15.84 21.87
N THR A 280 15.88 16.92 21.14
CA THR A 280 14.71 17.04 20.25
C THR A 280 15.19 17.24 18.82
N LEU A 281 14.75 16.35 17.94
CA LEU A 281 15.07 16.34 16.51
C LEU A 281 13.79 16.62 15.73
N ASN A 282 13.89 17.42 14.68
CA ASN A 282 12.75 17.82 13.87
C ASN A 282 12.93 17.35 12.44
N ASN A 283 11.87 16.84 11.84
CA ASN A 283 11.83 16.36 10.48
C ASN A 283 10.68 17.04 9.74
N LEU A 284 10.98 18.00 8.89
CA LEU A 284 10.01 18.60 7.96
C LEU A 284 10.31 18.06 6.57
N SER A 285 9.44 17.22 6.05
CA SER A 285 9.63 16.54 4.78
C SER A 285 8.49 16.83 3.80
N TYR A 286 8.85 16.89 2.53
CA TYR A 286 7.94 16.82 1.40
C TYR A 286 8.13 15.46 0.73
N SER A 287 7.03 14.77 0.43
CA SER A 287 7.05 13.55 -0.34
C SER A 287 6.10 13.63 -1.54
N ALA A 288 6.54 13.07 -2.66
CA ALA A 288 5.74 12.89 -3.85
C ALA A 288 5.82 11.43 -4.28
N THR A 289 4.68 10.78 -4.47
CA THR A 289 4.60 9.40 -4.92
C THR A 289 3.72 9.31 -6.15
N LEU A 290 4.28 8.81 -7.24
CA LEU A 290 3.57 8.43 -8.43
C LEU A 290 3.31 6.92 -8.36
N ALA A 291 2.04 6.53 -8.29
CA ALA A 291 1.63 5.14 -8.23
C ALA A 291 0.71 4.80 -9.41
N ARG A 292 0.75 3.55 -9.86
CA ARG A 292 -0.16 2.98 -10.84
C ARG A 292 -0.62 1.61 -10.33
N ASN A 293 -1.92 1.36 -10.37
CA ASN A 293 -2.46 0.06 -10.03
C ASN A 293 -3.52 -0.36 -11.05
N SER A 294 -3.16 -1.32 -11.90
CA SER A 294 -4.05 -1.98 -12.84
C SER A 294 -4.23 -3.47 -12.55
N ALA A 295 -3.75 -3.94 -11.38
CA ALA A 295 -3.89 -5.32 -10.97
C ALA A 295 -5.37 -5.70 -10.80
N GLY A 296 -5.74 -6.88 -11.29
CA GLY A 296 -7.12 -7.34 -11.25
C GLY A 296 -7.30 -8.80 -11.68
N PRO A 297 -8.57 -9.25 -11.76
CA PRO A 297 -9.80 -8.59 -11.34
C PRO A 297 -10.00 -8.55 -9.82
N SER A 298 -9.38 -9.47 -9.09
CA SER A 298 -9.45 -9.56 -7.63
C SER A 298 -8.30 -8.81 -6.98
N LEU A 299 -8.57 -8.07 -5.91
CA LEU A 299 -7.54 -7.42 -5.09
C LEU A 299 -6.74 -8.45 -4.27
N ILE A 300 -7.35 -9.57 -3.91
CA ILE A 300 -6.72 -10.61 -3.07
C ILE A 300 -5.87 -11.55 -3.91
N PHE A 301 -6.35 -11.89 -5.10
CA PHE A 301 -5.68 -12.79 -6.03
C PHE A 301 -5.71 -12.19 -7.45
N PRO A 302 -4.87 -11.17 -7.72
CA PRO A 302 -4.75 -10.62 -9.06
C PRO A 302 -4.18 -11.65 -10.02
N THR A 303 -4.79 -11.75 -11.21
CA THR A 303 -4.36 -12.67 -12.26
C THR A 303 -3.65 -11.98 -13.42
N TYR A 304 -3.84 -10.66 -13.55
CA TYR A 304 -3.18 -9.83 -14.56
C TYR A 304 -2.97 -8.41 -14.05
N GLY A 305 -2.27 -7.62 -14.85
CA GLY A 305 -2.02 -6.21 -14.57
C GLY A 305 -0.72 -5.98 -13.79
N SER A 306 -0.56 -4.76 -13.35
CA SER A 306 0.65 -4.34 -12.64
C SER A 306 0.35 -3.30 -11.56
N GLU A 307 1.20 -3.29 -10.55
CA GLU A 307 1.28 -2.24 -9.54
C GLU A 307 2.68 -1.69 -9.56
N PHE A 308 2.86 -0.39 -9.64
CA PHE A 308 4.15 0.20 -9.40
C PHE A 308 4.02 1.55 -8.69
N SER A 309 5.08 1.93 -7.99
CA SER A 309 5.18 3.22 -7.33
C SER A 309 6.61 3.73 -7.41
N LEU A 310 6.73 5.03 -7.66
CA LEU A 310 7.96 5.79 -7.56
C LEU A 310 7.74 6.90 -6.53
N GLY A 311 8.46 6.83 -5.42
CA GLY A 311 8.38 7.78 -4.33
C GLY A 311 9.68 8.60 -4.21
N VAL A 312 9.53 9.89 -3.97
CA VAL A 312 10.61 10.78 -3.59
C VAL A 312 10.20 11.48 -2.31
N LYS A 313 11.05 11.42 -1.28
CA LYS A 313 10.89 12.14 -0.01
C LYS A 313 12.12 13.00 0.20
N ALA A 314 11.94 14.25 0.53
CA ALA A 314 13.05 15.19 0.70
C ALA A 314 12.76 16.15 1.85
N THR A 315 13.78 16.48 2.62
CA THR A 315 13.74 17.52 3.63
C THR A 315 14.34 18.81 3.09
N PHE A 316 14.16 19.91 3.80
CA PHE A 316 14.82 21.15 3.42
C PHE A 316 16.33 21.07 3.75
N PRO A 317 17.24 21.53 2.86
CA PRO A 317 18.68 21.47 3.06
C PRO A 317 19.17 22.60 3.98
N TYR A 318 18.87 22.53 5.27
CA TYR A 318 19.16 23.59 6.25
C TYR A 318 20.64 23.94 6.31
N SER A 319 21.52 22.91 6.22
CA SER A 319 22.98 23.07 6.32
C SER A 319 23.61 23.85 5.16
N LEU A 320 22.91 23.93 4.02
CA LEU A 320 23.38 24.71 2.87
C LEU A 320 23.02 26.20 2.97
N VAL A 321 22.11 26.55 3.90
CA VAL A 321 21.54 27.90 4.01
C VAL A 321 21.96 28.61 5.29
N ASN A 322 22.23 27.89 6.37
CA ASN A 322 22.43 28.48 7.70
C ASN A 322 23.90 28.84 8.04
N ASN A 323 24.85 28.59 7.12
CA ASN A 323 26.29 28.88 7.27
C ASN A 323 26.95 28.28 8.53
N LYS A 324 26.37 27.24 9.13
CA LYS A 324 26.90 26.56 10.31
C LYS A 324 27.94 25.51 9.89
N ASP A 325 29.01 25.39 10.66
CA ASP A 325 29.98 24.30 10.48
C ASP A 325 29.48 23.01 11.15
N TYR A 326 29.28 21.97 10.35
CA TYR A 326 28.83 20.64 10.78
C TYR A 326 29.98 19.62 10.83
N SER A 327 31.21 20.08 10.74
CA SER A 327 32.39 19.19 10.81
C SER A 327 32.48 18.54 12.19
N THR A 328 32.76 17.24 12.21
CA THR A 328 32.98 16.55 13.47
C THR A 328 34.23 17.11 14.19
N PRO A 329 34.14 17.48 15.47
CA PRO A 329 35.27 18.00 16.21
C PRO A 329 36.44 17.02 16.23
N SER A 330 37.66 17.56 16.17
CA SER A 330 38.89 16.75 16.28
C SER A 330 39.11 16.34 17.73
N GLY A 331 39.27 15.04 18.00
CA GLY A 331 39.59 14.50 19.31
C GLY A 331 38.51 13.56 19.86
N THR A 332 38.81 12.93 21.00
CA THR A 332 37.87 12.02 21.67
C THR A 332 36.88 12.84 22.47
N LEU A 333 35.63 12.85 22.05
CA LEU A 333 34.52 13.51 22.75
C LEU A 333 34.04 12.60 23.92
N THR A 334 33.71 13.23 25.06
CA THR A 334 32.95 12.53 26.09
C THR A 334 31.54 12.20 25.63
N PRO A 335 30.84 11.23 26.21
CA PRO A 335 29.45 10.88 25.83
C PRO A 335 28.51 12.08 25.85
N ASP A 336 28.63 12.99 26.82
CA ASP A 336 27.81 14.20 26.92
C ASP A 336 28.13 15.17 25.75
N GLN A 337 29.40 15.37 25.45
CA GLN A 337 29.84 16.21 24.34
C GLN A 337 29.39 15.62 22.98
N GLN A 338 29.39 14.29 22.83
CA GLN A 338 28.86 13.63 21.65
C GLN A 338 27.35 13.87 21.51
N ASN A 339 26.61 13.68 22.61
CA ASN A 339 25.17 13.92 22.64
C ASN A 339 24.85 15.38 22.25
N ASP A 340 25.52 16.35 22.84
CA ASP A 340 25.30 17.78 22.55
C ASP A 340 25.61 18.09 21.09
N PHE A 341 26.75 17.60 20.59
CA PHE A 341 27.14 17.80 19.20
C PHE A 341 26.12 17.19 18.23
N PHE A 342 25.74 15.93 18.40
CA PHE A 342 24.81 15.26 17.50
C PHE A 342 23.38 15.76 17.65
N SER A 343 22.93 16.12 18.85
CA SER A 343 21.63 16.76 19.07
C SER A 343 21.51 18.09 18.34
N ASP A 344 22.59 18.89 18.33
CA ASP A 344 22.65 20.16 17.60
C ASP A 344 22.83 19.95 16.09
N LYS A 345 23.65 18.95 15.69
CA LYS A 345 23.87 18.59 14.28
C LYS A 345 22.59 18.12 13.60
N TYR A 346 21.82 17.26 14.23
CA TYR A 346 20.61 16.67 13.70
C TYR A 346 19.32 17.32 14.23
N LYS A 347 19.41 18.52 14.82
CA LYS A 347 18.23 19.27 15.28
C LYS A 347 17.15 19.41 14.19
N TRP A 348 17.56 19.54 12.95
CA TRP A 348 16.75 19.44 11.75
C TRP A 348 17.33 18.36 10.86
N LEU A 349 16.56 17.29 10.63
CA LEU A 349 17.01 16.18 9.80
C LEU A 349 17.08 16.60 8.33
N GLU A 350 18.17 16.20 7.67
CA GLU A 350 18.44 16.49 6.27
C GLU A 350 18.72 15.20 5.51
N TYR A 351 17.88 14.91 4.54
CA TYR A 351 18.05 13.76 3.63
C TYR A 351 17.15 13.89 2.41
N TYR A 352 17.46 13.14 1.39
CA TYR A 352 16.52 12.76 0.36
C TYR A 352 16.45 11.25 0.25
N LYS A 353 15.27 10.73 -0.06
CA LYS A 353 14.99 9.30 -0.16
C LYS A 353 14.21 9.03 -1.43
N ILE A 354 14.65 8.06 -2.22
CA ILE A 354 13.97 7.63 -3.45
C ILE A 354 13.64 6.16 -3.29
N SER A 355 12.42 5.79 -3.63
CA SER A 355 11.95 4.41 -3.59
C SER A 355 11.21 4.06 -4.88
N ALA A 356 11.50 2.91 -5.43
CA ALA A 356 10.80 2.35 -6.58
C ALA A 356 10.36 0.93 -6.26
N LYS A 357 9.09 0.63 -6.54
CA LYS A 357 8.50 -0.70 -6.36
C LYS A 357 7.64 -1.03 -7.56
N GLY A 358 7.73 -2.27 -8.01
CA GLY A 358 6.93 -2.73 -9.14
C GLY A 358 6.54 -4.19 -9.00
N LYS A 359 5.25 -4.51 -9.18
CA LYS A 359 4.71 -5.86 -9.23
C LYS A 359 4.00 -6.08 -10.55
N TRP A 360 4.17 -7.27 -11.12
CA TRP A 360 3.47 -7.71 -12.32
C TRP A 360 2.83 -9.07 -12.08
N TYR A 361 1.65 -9.24 -12.63
CA TYR A 361 0.86 -10.46 -12.52
C TYR A 361 0.61 -11.02 -13.91
N THR A 362 0.96 -12.29 -14.11
CA THR A 362 0.81 -13.00 -15.38
C THR A 362 0.18 -14.36 -15.13
N ALA A 363 -1.02 -14.57 -15.62
CA ALA A 363 -1.66 -15.89 -15.57
C ALA A 363 -1.08 -16.80 -16.66
N PHE A 364 -0.52 -17.95 -16.27
CA PHE A 364 -0.14 -19.01 -17.20
C PHE A 364 -1.33 -19.89 -17.57
N THR A 365 -2.23 -20.08 -16.59
CA THR A 365 -3.52 -20.77 -16.76
C THR A 365 -4.56 -20.04 -15.89
N ASP A 366 -5.82 -20.42 -15.97
CA ASP A 366 -6.90 -19.85 -15.15
C ASP A 366 -6.63 -19.94 -13.64
N LYS A 367 -5.76 -20.87 -13.22
CA LYS A 367 -5.43 -21.11 -11.81
C LYS A 367 -3.99 -20.81 -11.44
N LEU A 368 -3.07 -20.75 -12.40
CA LEU A 368 -1.66 -20.61 -12.11
C LEU A 368 -1.19 -19.19 -12.49
N VAL A 369 -0.80 -18.42 -11.49
CA VAL A 369 -0.40 -17.02 -11.67
C VAL A 369 1.04 -16.83 -11.21
N LEU A 370 1.86 -16.25 -12.08
CA LEU A 370 3.18 -15.74 -11.72
C LEU A 370 3.06 -14.28 -11.29
N MET A 371 3.52 -13.97 -10.09
CA MET A 371 3.79 -12.61 -9.62
C MET A 371 5.28 -12.37 -9.60
N THR A 372 5.74 -11.29 -10.23
CA THR A 372 7.10 -10.80 -10.12
C THR A 372 7.11 -9.45 -9.43
N ASN A 373 8.11 -9.22 -8.56
CA ASN A 373 8.25 -7.97 -7.82
C ASN A 373 9.71 -7.51 -7.87
N ALA A 374 9.90 -6.21 -8.07
CA ALA A 374 11.19 -5.54 -7.98
C ALA A 374 11.05 -4.30 -7.10
N GLU A 375 11.95 -4.16 -6.12
CA GLU A 375 12.00 -3.03 -5.21
C GLU A 375 13.42 -2.50 -5.11
N MET A 376 13.53 -1.18 -5.04
CA MET A 376 14.79 -0.48 -4.81
C MET A 376 14.54 0.76 -3.98
N GLY A 377 15.44 1.07 -3.08
CA GLY A 377 15.43 2.31 -2.31
C GLY A 377 16.81 2.86 -2.09
N MET A 378 16.89 4.18 -2.00
CA MET A 378 18.12 4.91 -1.74
C MET A 378 17.88 6.10 -0.81
N LEU A 379 18.79 6.31 0.11
CA LEU A 379 18.84 7.44 1.05
C LEU A 379 20.11 8.24 0.81
N GLY A 380 19.99 9.54 0.57
CA GLY A 380 21.11 10.43 0.34
C GLY A 380 21.13 11.64 1.27
N PHE A 381 22.18 12.42 1.18
CA PHE A 381 22.41 13.64 1.94
C PHE A 381 22.76 14.81 1.01
N TYR A 382 22.55 16.04 1.45
CA TYR A 382 22.86 17.24 0.67
C TYR A 382 24.28 17.76 0.96
N ASN A 383 24.73 17.63 2.22
CA ASN A 383 25.99 18.16 2.70
C ASN A 383 26.84 17.03 3.30
N SER A 384 28.04 16.83 2.76
CA SER A 384 28.96 15.77 3.24
C SER A 384 29.41 15.96 4.69
N LYS A 385 29.41 17.19 5.23
CA LYS A 385 29.73 17.45 6.63
C LYS A 385 28.60 17.04 7.58
N VAL A 386 27.36 17.10 7.15
CA VAL A 386 26.21 16.54 7.89
C VAL A 386 26.20 15.03 7.78
N GLY A 387 26.45 14.52 6.56
CA GLY A 387 26.47 13.08 6.27
C GLY A 387 25.07 12.48 6.22
N LEU A 388 25.02 11.16 6.29
CA LEU A 388 23.79 10.36 6.21
C LEU A 388 22.94 10.54 7.47
N SER A 389 21.63 10.67 7.28
CA SER A 389 20.69 10.67 8.40
C SER A 389 20.75 9.34 9.15
N PRO A 390 20.78 9.34 10.49
CA PRO A 390 20.62 8.14 11.28
C PRO A 390 19.19 7.60 11.27
N PHE A 391 18.23 8.40 10.80
CA PHE A 391 16.83 8.05 10.62
C PHE A 391 16.53 7.67 9.17
N GLU A 392 15.38 7.03 8.93
CA GLU A 392 14.86 6.70 7.60
C GLU A 392 15.68 5.66 6.82
N ARG A 393 16.55 4.90 7.47
CA ARG A 393 17.39 3.88 6.85
C ARG A 393 16.60 2.61 6.52
N PHE A 394 17.17 1.74 5.68
CA PHE A 394 16.56 0.48 5.23
C PHE A 394 17.07 -0.69 6.08
N PHE A 395 16.14 -1.48 6.62
CA PHE A 395 16.44 -2.70 7.39
C PHE A 395 15.88 -3.89 6.64
N VAL A 396 16.73 -4.84 6.25
CA VAL A 396 16.39 -5.92 5.33
C VAL A 396 16.47 -7.27 6.01
N GLY A 397 15.50 -8.14 5.74
CA GLY A 397 15.40 -9.52 6.22
C GLY A 397 14.10 -9.81 6.97
N GLY A 398 13.71 -11.09 6.96
CA GLY A 398 12.59 -11.63 7.71
C GLY A 398 11.20 -11.32 7.17
N ASP A 399 10.22 -11.36 8.06
CA ASP A 399 8.81 -11.13 7.77
C ASP A 399 8.35 -9.68 8.05
N GLY A 400 9.21 -8.86 8.63
CA GLY A 400 8.91 -7.48 8.98
C GLY A 400 8.07 -7.31 10.26
N LEU A 401 7.77 -8.39 10.98
CA LEU A 401 7.03 -8.35 12.24
C LEU A 401 7.93 -8.12 13.48
N GLY A 402 9.24 -8.21 13.33
CA GLY A 402 10.20 -8.03 14.40
C GLY A 402 10.64 -6.58 14.61
N ASN A 403 11.04 -6.25 15.85
CA ASN A 403 11.77 -5.04 16.23
C ASN A 403 11.19 -3.72 15.67
N PHE A 404 10.01 -3.36 16.15
CA PHE A 404 9.45 -2.04 15.87
C PHE A 404 10.28 -0.95 16.56
N THR A 405 10.99 -0.15 15.76
CA THR A 405 11.62 1.09 16.21
C THR A 405 11.02 2.26 15.43
N LEU A 406 10.66 3.29 16.18
CA LEU A 406 9.96 4.46 15.60
C LEU A 406 10.94 5.52 15.08
N ASP A 407 11.99 5.12 14.39
CA ASP A 407 13.02 5.98 13.81
C ASP A 407 12.81 6.28 12.31
N GLY A 408 11.61 5.98 11.82
CA GLY A 408 11.27 6.18 10.40
C GLY A 408 11.90 5.15 9.46
N ARG A 409 12.50 4.06 10.02
CA ARG A 409 13.10 3.01 9.20
C ARG A 409 12.10 2.34 8.27
N ASP A 410 12.57 1.98 7.07
CA ASP A 410 11.84 1.08 6.20
C ASP A 410 12.28 -0.37 6.44
N VAL A 411 11.35 -1.22 6.82
CA VAL A 411 11.60 -2.65 6.96
C VAL A 411 11.27 -3.35 5.65
N VAL A 412 12.29 -3.91 5.01
CA VAL A 412 12.19 -4.62 3.73
C VAL A 412 12.21 -6.11 4.02
N GLN A 413 11.08 -6.76 3.82
CA GLN A 413 10.93 -8.19 4.02
C GLN A 413 11.78 -8.97 3.02
N LEU A 414 12.49 -10.00 3.49
CA LEU A 414 13.17 -10.99 2.66
C LEU A 414 13.12 -12.34 3.37
N ARG A 415 12.28 -13.23 2.85
CA ARG A 415 11.99 -14.53 3.48
C ARG A 415 13.21 -15.46 3.38
N GLY A 416 13.34 -16.39 4.33
CA GLY A 416 14.49 -17.29 4.43
C GLY A 416 15.66 -16.71 5.23
N TYR A 417 15.49 -15.51 5.79
CA TYR A 417 16.43 -14.84 6.68
C TYR A 417 15.73 -14.38 7.95
N GLU A 418 16.46 -14.25 9.05
CA GLU A 418 15.92 -13.67 10.27
C GLU A 418 15.58 -12.19 10.09
N ASN A 419 14.74 -11.68 10.98
CA ASN A 419 14.31 -10.28 10.92
C ASN A 419 15.50 -9.33 10.97
N GLN A 420 15.63 -8.49 9.94
CA GLN A 420 16.68 -7.47 9.80
C GLN A 420 18.12 -8.03 9.71
N SER A 421 18.32 -9.35 9.56
CA SER A 421 19.64 -9.98 9.57
C SER A 421 20.53 -9.66 8.35
N LEU A 422 19.91 -9.15 7.27
CA LEU A 422 20.64 -8.68 6.07
C LEU A 422 20.97 -7.18 6.12
N THR A 423 20.67 -6.53 7.24
CA THR A 423 21.00 -5.13 7.45
C THR A 423 22.51 -4.99 7.66
N PRO A 424 23.16 -4.01 7.01
CA PRO A 424 24.58 -3.76 7.24
C PRO A 424 24.90 -3.43 8.68
N LEU A 425 26.08 -3.84 9.11
CA LEU A 425 26.60 -3.61 10.46
C LEU A 425 27.61 -2.46 10.43
N ASP A 426 27.64 -1.68 11.50
CA ASP A 426 28.74 -0.78 11.81
C ASP A 426 30.01 -1.59 12.06
N PRO A 427 31.09 -1.37 11.30
CA PRO A 427 32.33 -2.15 11.43
C PRO A 427 33.02 -2.00 12.79
N ILE A 428 32.73 -0.93 13.52
CA ILE A 428 33.35 -0.62 14.81
C ILE A 428 32.55 -1.21 15.97
N THR A 429 31.23 -1.00 15.96
CA THR A 429 30.35 -1.39 17.07
C THR A 429 29.72 -2.76 16.88
N GLY A 430 29.69 -3.29 15.66
CA GLY A 430 29.00 -4.52 15.29
C GLY A 430 27.47 -4.43 15.36
N GLN A 431 26.92 -3.24 15.54
CA GLN A 431 25.48 -3.02 15.61
C GLN A 431 24.87 -2.79 14.22
N GLN A 432 23.61 -3.12 14.05
CA GLN A 432 22.88 -2.86 12.80
C GLN A 432 22.72 -1.35 12.57
N GLU A 433 23.28 -0.88 11.48
CA GLU A 433 23.33 0.54 11.12
C GLU A 433 22.17 0.99 10.23
N GLY A 434 21.54 0.05 9.56
CA GLY A 434 20.57 0.31 8.49
C GLY A 434 21.24 0.63 7.16
N GLY A 435 20.71 0.07 6.09
CA GLY A 435 21.19 0.30 4.73
C GLY A 435 20.85 1.70 4.21
N VAL A 436 21.67 2.18 3.31
CA VAL A 436 21.49 3.43 2.56
C VAL A 436 20.91 3.16 1.17
N VAL A 437 21.24 2.00 0.61
CA VAL A 437 20.69 1.49 -0.64
C VAL A 437 20.26 0.04 -0.40
N TYR A 438 19.14 -0.34 -0.98
CA TYR A 438 18.73 -1.74 -1.07
C TYR A 438 18.16 -2.05 -2.44
N ASN A 439 18.24 -3.31 -2.82
CA ASN A 439 17.49 -3.91 -3.91
C ASN A 439 16.84 -5.22 -3.45
N LYS A 440 15.70 -5.53 -4.03
CA LYS A 440 14.97 -6.78 -3.80
C LYS A 440 14.23 -7.19 -5.05
N PHE A 441 14.31 -8.49 -5.36
CA PHE A 441 13.53 -9.13 -6.41
C PHE A 441 12.78 -10.33 -5.82
N SER A 442 11.55 -10.54 -6.24
CA SER A 442 10.75 -11.69 -5.82
C SER A 442 9.99 -12.26 -7.01
N MET A 443 9.88 -13.56 -7.06
CA MET A 443 9.02 -14.29 -7.98
C MET A 443 8.16 -15.23 -7.16
N GLU A 444 6.85 -15.21 -7.37
CA GLU A 444 5.91 -16.11 -6.69
C GLU A 444 5.03 -16.80 -7.72
N LEU A 445 4.99 -18.10 -7.66
CA LEU A 445 4.05 -18.91 -8.43
C LEU A 445 2.89 -19.28 -7.52
N ARG A 446 1.72 -18.70 -7.79
CA ARG A 446 0.52 -18.74 -6.95
C ARG A 446 -0.54 -19.67 -7.52
N TYR A 447 -1.16 -20.49 -6.67
CA TYR A 447 -2.24 -21.39 -7.02
C TYR A 447 -3.41 -21.25 -6.06
N PRO A 448 -4.64 -20.89 -6.53
CA PRO A 448 -5.79 -20.71 -5.67
C PRO A 448 -6.37 -22.06 -5.27
N LEU A 449 -6.54 -22.28 -3.97
CA LEU A 449 -7.24 -23.43 -3.41
C LEU A 449 -8.74 -23.15 -3.33
N THR A 450 -9.11 -21.95 -2.90
CA THR A 450 -10.48 -21.43 -2.92
C THR A 450 -10.47 -19.91 -2.99
N LEU A 451 -11.39 -19.33 -3.76
CA LEU A 451 -11.56 -17.87 -3.90
C LEU A 451 -13.00 -17.46 -3.56
N LYS A 452 -13.58 -18.06 -2.52
CA LYS A 452 -14.94 -17.72 -2.07
C LYS A 452 -14.95 -16.38 -1.33
N PRO A 453 -16.04 -15.60 -1.39
CA PRO A 453 -16.14 -14.33 -0.67
C PRO A 453 -15.95 -14.45 0.85
N SER A 454 -16.31 -15.59 1.44
CA SER A 454 -16.14 -15.87 2.87
C SER A 454 -14.70 -16.17 3.28
N ALA A 455 -13.92 -16.77 2.38
CA ALA A 455 -12.50 -17.05 2.58
C ALA A 455 -11.82 -17.30 1.25
N SER A 456 -10.72 -16.59 1.00
CA SER A 456 -9.84 -16.84 -0.14
C SER A 456 -8.54 -17.45 0.34
N ILE A 457 -8.21 -18.64 -0.18
CA ILE A 457 -7.01 -19.39 0.21
C ILE A 457 -6.21 -19.70 -1.04
N TYR A 458 -4.92 -19.40 -1.02
CA TYR A 458 -4.00 -19.80 -2.08
C TYR A 458 -2.65 -20.23 -1.52
N ALA A 459 -2.05 -21.20 -2.19
CA ALA A 459 -0.69 -21.65 -1.95
C ALA A 459 0.26 -20.98 -2.94
N MET A 460 1.52 -20.89 -2.58
CA MET A 460 2.55 -20.36 -3.47
C MET A 460 3.90 -20.97 -3.21
N THR A 461 4.74 -20.95 -4.23
CA THR A 461 6.19 -21.09 -4.12
C THR A 461 6.84 -19.75 -4.43
N PHE A 462 7.98 -19.48 -3.82
CA PHE A 462 8.67 -18.21 -4.06
C PHE A 462 10.17 -18.36 -4.22
N LEU A 463 10.75 -17.45 -4.97
CA LEU A 463 12.18 -17.16 -5.06
C LEU A 463 12.36 -15.69 -4.71
N GLU A 464 13.28 -15.38 -3.81
CA GLU A 464 13.62 -14.00 -3.47
C GLU A 464 15.13 -13.80 -3.52
N ALA A 465 15.52 -12.58 -3.87
CA ALA A 465 16.91 -12.15 -3.83
C ALA A 465 16.95 -10.67 -3.48
N GLY A 466 17.87 -10.26 -2.61
CA GLY A 466 18.02 -8.86 -2.24
C GLY A 466 19.17 -8.65 -1.26
N ASN A 467 19.56 -7.39 -1.10
CA ASN A 467 20.60 -7.00 -0.15
C ASN A 467 20.46 -5.52 0.22
N ALA A 468 21.15 -5.09 1.27
CA ALA A 468 21.27 -3.70 1.67
C ALA A 468 22.74 -3.32 1.85
N PHE A 469 23.08 -2.07 1.54
CA PHE A 469 24.45 -1.57 1.50
C PHE A 469 24.57 -0.28 2.32
N ASN A 470 25.71 -0.09 3.00
CA ASN A 470 25.99 1.10 3.80
C ASN A 470 26.26 2.35 2.99
N THR A 471 26.79 2.19 1.79
CA THR A 471 27.16 3.32 0.94
C THR A 471 26.81 3.04 -0.52
N PHE A 472 26.68 4.10 -1.32
CA PHE A 472 26.53 4.00 -2.76
C PHE A 472 27.74 3.37 -3.46
N LYS A 473 28.94 3.50 -2.89
CA LYS A 473 30.15 2.94 -3.47
C LYS A 473 30.21 1.43 -3.36
N GLU A 474 29.60 0.87 -2.32
CA GLU A 474 29.52 -0.57 -2.06
C GLU A 474 28.37 -1.22 -2.81
N PHE A 475 27.46 -0.45 -3.38
CA PHE A 475 26.28 -0.98 -4.06
C PHE A 475 26.69 -1.80 -5.29
N ASP A 476 26.45 -3.11 -5.21
CA ASP A 476 26.50 -4.03 -6.33
C ASP A 476 25.10 -4.65 -6.52
N PRO A 477 24.40 -4.36 -7.63
CA PRO A 477 23.07 -4.88 -7.87
C PRO A 477 23.00 -6.41 -8.01
N PHE A 478 24.15 -7.10 -8.17
CA PHE A 478 24.24 -8.55 -8.32
C PHE A 478 24.72 -9.24 -7.03
N ASP A 479 25.25 -8.51 -6.06
CA ASP A 479 25.55 -9.06 -4.73
C ASP A 479 24.24 -9.17 -3.93
N MET A 480 23.51 -10.27 -4.16
CA MET A 480 22.19 -10.52 -3.59
C MET A 480 22.20 -11.79 -2.74
N LYS A 481 21.56 -11.70 -1.59
CA LYS A 481 21.24 -12.84 -0.72
C LYS A 481 19.97 -13.51 -1.21
N ARG A 482 20.05 -14.81 -1.53
CA ARG A 482 19.01 -15.56 -2.23
C ARG A 482 18.26 -16.49 -1.30
N SER A 483 16.99 -16.66 -1.55
CA SER A 483 16.15 -17.62 -0.84
C SER A 483 15.08 -18.24 -1.74
N ALA A 484 14.57 -19.38 -1.32
CA ALA A 484 13.42 -20.04 -1.93
C ALA A 484 12.53 -20.64 -0.85
N GLY A 485 11.26 -20.82 -1.16
CA GLY A 485 10.36 -21.39 -0.19
C GLY A 485 8.95 -21.63 -0.70
N VAL A 486 8.10 -22.00 0.24
CA VAL A 486 6.67 -22.26 0.02
C VAL A 486 5.85 -21.50 1.06
N GLY A 487 4.63 -21.17 0.72
CA GLY A 487 3.76 -20.47 1.64
C GLY A 487 2.28 -20.67 1.34
N ILE A 488 1.47 -20.35 2.32
CA ILE A 488 0.01 -20.33 2.20
C ILE A 488 -0.51 -18.97 2.66
N ARG A 489 -1.54 -18.49 1.99
CA ARG A 489 -2.27 -17.28 2.33
C ARG A 489 -3.73 -17.59 2.53
N VAL A 490 -4.29 -17.05 3.58
CA VAL A 490 -5.70 -17.16 3.95
C VAL A 490 -6.24 -15.76 4.17
N PHE A 491 -7.11 -15.31 3.32
CA PHE A 491 -7.84 -14.05 3.51
C PHE A 491 -9.23 -14.35 4.04
N MET A 492 -9.57 -13.71 5.15
CA MET A 492 -10.92 -13.73 5.73
C MET A 492 -11.37 -12.29 5.98
N PRO A 493 -12.59 -11.88 5.56
CA PRO A 493 -13.05 -10.49 5.70
C PRO A 493 -12.99 -9.94 7.13
N ALA A 494 -13.15 -10.81 8.15
CA ALA A 494 -13.11 -10.41 9.56
C ALA A 494 -11.69 -10.27 10.13
N PHE A 495 -10.70 -10.96 9.56
CA PHE A 495 -9.33 -11.03 10.11
C PHE A 495 -8.25 -10.49 9.16
N GLY A 496 -8.64 -10.16 7.92
CA GLY A 496 -7.68 -9.73 6.89
C GLY A 496 -6.87 -10.90 6.33
N LEU A 497 -5.66 -10.61 5.86
CA LEU A 497 -4.73 -11.60 5.30
C LEU A 497 -3.90 -12.23 6.39
N LEU A 498 -3.94 -13.54 6.48
CA LEU A 498 -3.05 -14.36 7.30
C LEU A 498 -2.17 -15.20 6.39
N GLY A 499 -0.94 -15.45 6.79
CA GLY A 499 -0.03 -16.30 6.02
C GLY A 499 1.05 -16.93 6.86
N ILE A 500 1.57 -18.02 6.34
CA ILE A 500 2.76 -18.70 6.86
C ILE A 500 3.64 -19.08 5.68
N ASP A 501 4.92 -18.78 5.78
CA ASP A 501 5.94 -19.10 4.80
C ASP A 501 7.07 -19.91 5.44
N PHE A 502 7.55 -20.89 4.73
CA PHE A 502 8.78 -21.62 5.04
C PHE A 502 9.80 -21.28 3.95
N GLY A 503 10.81 -20.53 4.33
CA GLY A 503 11.85 -20.06 3.45
C GLY A 503 13.22 -20.63 3.82
N TYR A 504 14.01 -20.97 2.83
CA TYR A 504 15.40 -21.39 2.98
C TYR A 504 16.33 -20.32 2.41
N GLY A 505 17.17 -19.72 3.25
CA GLY A 505 18.22 -18.78 2.84
C GLY A 505 19.47 -19.53 2.39
N PHE A 506 19.88 -19.32 1.15
CA PHE A 506 21.03 -20.02 0.56
C PHE A 506 22.38 -19.39 0.93
N ASP A 507 22.36 -18.12 1.27
CA ASP A 507 23.58 -17.35 1.56
C ASP A 507 23.65 -17.04 3.06
N SER A 508 24.84 -16.70 3.54
CA SER A 508 25.03 -16.22 4.92
C SER A 508 24.35 -14.88 5.11
N ASP A 509 23.81 -14.63 6.29
CA ASP A 509 23.36 -13.31 6.70
C ASP A 509 24.55 -12.38 7.04
N ASN A 510 24.24 -11.13 7.41
CA ASN A 510 25.26 -10.14 7.74
C ASN A 510 25.59 -10.11 9.25
N GLN A 511 25.16 -11.11 10.04
CA GLN A 511 25.42 -11.14 11.46
C GLN A 511 26.88 -11.54 11.76
N PRO A 512 27.47 -11.02 12.85
CA PRO A 512 28.86 -11.35 13.21
C PRO A 512 29.01 -12.86 13.44
N GLY A 513 29.99 -13.46 12.74
CA GLY A 513 30.28 -14.89 12.86
C GLY A 513 29.36 -15.80 12.05
N SER A 514 28.44 -15.28 11.28
CA SER A 514 27.60 -16.06 10.39
C SER A 514 28.42 -16.68 9.25
N VAL A 515 28.39 -18.00 9.13
CA VAL A 515 29.09 -18.77 8.10
C VAL A 515 28.14 -19.79 7.47
N GLY A 516 28.06 -19.78 6.14
CA GLY A 516 27.19 -20.71 5.42
C GLY A 516 25.75 -20.22 5.26
N PRO A 517 24.85 -21.09 4.78
CA PRO A 517 23.44 -20.72 4.54
C PRO A 517 22.71 -20.32 5.82
N SER A 518 21.82 -19.31 5.73
CA SER A 518 20.92 -18.95 6.83
C SER A 518 19.97 -20.09 7.22
N GLY A 519 19.69 -21.00 6.26
CA GLY A 519 18.88 -22.19 6.49
C GLY A 519 17.37 -21.94 6.47
N TRP A 520 16.62 -22.85 7.12
CA TRP A 520 15.17 -22.77 7.17
C TRP A 520 14.68 -21.75 8.19
N GLN A 521 13.81 -20.85 7.73
CA GLN A 521 13.13 -19.85 8.55
C GLN A 521 11.62 -19.92 8.34
N THR A 522 10.87 -19.73 9.42
CA THR A 522 9.41 -19.65 9.38
C THR A 522 8.98 -18.21 9.55
N HIS A 523 8.14 -17.73 8.63
CA HIS A 523 7.67 -16.36 8.61
C HIS A 523 6.15 -16.31 8.72
N PHE A 524 5.66 -15.37 9.50
CA PHE A 524 4.23 -15.13 9.66
C PHE A 524 3.82 -13.85 8.96
N ILE A 525 2.62 -13.83 8.42
CA ILE A 525 2.01 -12.64 7.83
C ILE A 525 0.66 -12.45 8.52
N ILE A 526 0.48 -11.30 9.14
CA ILE A 526 -0.71 -10.98 9.91
C ILE A 526 -1.19 -9.59 9.53
N GLY A 527 -2.45 -9.50 9.06
CA GLY A 527 -3.15 -8.22 8.95
C GLY A 527 -2.65 -7.25 7.88
N GLN A 528 -2.04 -7.73 6.79
CA GLN A 528 -1.81 -6.84 5.64
C GLN A 528 -3.16 -6.47 5.03
N GLN A 529 -3.52 -5.20 5.11
CA GLN A 529 -4.63 -4.63 4.34
C GLN A 529 -4.16 -4.35 2.92
N PHE A 530 -4.99 -4.68 1.95
CA PHE A 530 -4.80 -4.39 0.52
C PHE A 530 -5.26 -2.98 0.17
#